data_4bd69217bff183b87c9720fcee07ac4f
#
_entry.id   4bd69217bff183b87c9720fcee07ac4f
#
_cell.length_a   1.000
_cell.length_b   1.000
_cell.length_c   1.000
_cell.angle_alpha   90.00
_cell.angle_beta   90.00
_cell.angle_gamma   90.00
#
_symmetry.space_group_name_H-M   'P 1'
#
loop_
_entity.id
_entity.type
_entity.pdbx_description
1 polymer ?
#
loop_
_entity_poly.entity_id
_entity_poly.type
_entity_poly.pdbx_seq_one_letter_code
_entity_poly.pdbx_strand_id
1 'polypeptide(L)'
;MKISFKVMGIFVLAIAFLFGFNTDDSSAQPLGDGMTIYFQMGGDPGGAATLPRTNGARDAAKAFGVKLVEQYSGWQQELMIKQMKEAMAATPDGISIMGHPGEGAFGRLVKEARSRGIVVTTGNTPLPGLQSAYGAGGFGYAGVVLYEGGKITAQEMISKGGLKKGDRVLVYGLLSQGPRGESTRGMKDTLDAAGMKADYIEISNEVNRDFTLCAPIITAYMAKNSDLKAIGTQHGGITATLPRVLKNAGKKPGDIIIGGIDLAPATITGLEEGYITAALDQQLYLQGFLPVVQIVLSKKYGFAGLTTNTGAGVVTPETIGALVPLIKAGIR
;
A
#
# COMPACT_ATOMS: atom_id res chain seq x y z
N MET A 1 36.41 -80.19 40.38
CA MET A 1 35.21 -79.46 40.83
C MET A 1 34.78 -78.55 39.68
N LYS A 2 33.80 -79.00 38.87
CA LYS A 2 33.37 -78.33 37.69
C LYS A 2 32.03 -77.65 37.98
N ILE A 3 31.98 -76.32 37.91
CA ILE A 3 30.76 -75.55 38.10
C ILE A 3 30.16 -75.29 36.70
N SER A 4 28.94 -75.86 36.53
CA SER A 4 28.16 -75.66 35.27
C SER A 4 27.33 -74.45 35.39
N PHE A 5 27.48 -73.44 34.46
CA PHE A 5 26.62 -72.30 34.33
C PHE A 5 25.46 -72.64 33.36
N LYS A 6 24.25 -72.69 33.91
CA LYS A 6 23.03 -72.73 33.09
C LYS A 6 22.73 -71.31 32.58
N VAL A 7 22.72 -71.16 31.25
CA VAL A 7 22.25 -69.92 30.56
C VAL A 7 20.75 -69.93 30.56
N MET A 8 20.15 -68.97 31.25
CA MET A 8 18.71 -68.72 31.28
C MET A 8 18.39 -67.70 30.16
N GLY A 9 17.77 -68.18 29.09
CA GLY A 9 17.34 -67.33 27.99
C GLY A 9 16.16 -66.46 28.38
N ILE A 10 16.33 -65.16 28.31
CA ILE A 10 15.25 -64.18 28.45
C ILE A 10 14.65 -63.98 27.09
N PHE A 11 13.42 -64.46 26.91
CA PHE A 11 12.59 -64.11 25.75
C PHE A 11 12.06 -62.67 25.95
N VAL A 12 12.61 -61.71 25.25
CA VAL A 12 12.03 -60.35 25.16
C VAL A 12 10.95 -60.38 24.05
N LEU A 13 9.71 -60.37 24.48
CA LEU A 13 8.55 -60.23 23.58
C LEU A 13 8.45 -58.76 23.19
N ALA A 14 8.95 -58.38 22.00
CA ALA A 14 8.74 -57.06 21.42
C ALA A 14 7.32 -56.96 20.89
N ILE A 15 6.40 -56.40 21.67
CA ILE A 15 5.07 -56.00 21.19
C ILE A 15 5.28 -54.70 20.42
N ALA A 16 5.37 -54.79 19.08
CA ALA A 16 5.28 -53.64 18.19
C ALA A 16 3.83 -53.13 18.21
N PHE A 17 3.60 -52.10 19.03
CA PHE A 17 2.39 -51.29 18.87
C PHE A 17 2.49 -50.52 17.53
N LEU A 18 1.94 -51.11 16.49
CA LEU A 18 1.63 -50.39 15.25
C LEU A 18 0.50 -49.38 15.57
N PHE A 19 0.87 -48.24 16.12
CA PHE A 19 0.04 -47.07 15.98
C PHE A 19 0.10 -46.66 14.49
N GLY A 20 -0.85 -47.14 13.73
CA GLY A 20 -1.15 -46.56 12.46
C GLY A 20 -1.57 -45.10 12.70
N PHE A 21 -0.62 -44.19 12.58
CA PHE A 21 -0.95 -42.80 12.30
C PHE A 21 -1.61 -42.80 10.90
N ASN A 22 -2.94 -42.99 10.88
CA ASN A 22 -3.71 -42.48 9.75
C ASN A 22 -3.47 -40.97 9.77
N THR A 23 -2.49 -40.50 9.02
CA THR A 23 -2.51 -39.15 8.52
C THR A 23 -3.66 -39.11 7.55
N ASP A 24 -4.88 -38.92 8.06
CA ASP A 24 -5.94 -38.38 7.26
C ASP A 24 -5.41 -37.00 6.79
N ASP A 25 -4.87 -36.98 5.59
CA ASP A 25 -4.63 -35.77 4.81
C ASP A 25 -6.01 -35.18 4.41
N SER A 26 -6.85 -34.96 5.43
CA SER A 26 -7.97 -34.04 5.29
C SER A 26 -7.32 -32.66 5.22
N SER A 27 -6.92 -32.26 4.02
CA SER A 27 -6.55 -30.86 3.77
C SER A 27 -7.72 -30.02 4.28
N ALA A 28 -7.51 -29.38 5.44
CA ALA A 28 -8.55 -28.56 6.05
C ALA A 28 -9.03 -27.54 4.98
N GLN A 29 -10.32 -27.52 4.73
CA GLN A 29 -10.89 -26.57 3.76
C GLN A 29 -10.40 -25.15 4.08
N PRO A 30 -9.93 -24.38 3.09
CA PRO A 30 -9.50 -23.02 3.31
C PRO A 30 -10.60 -22.19 3.99
N LEU A 31 -10.22 -21.30 4.91
CA LEU A 31 -11.19 -20.53 5.73
C LEU A 31 -12.20 -19.72 4.93
N GLY A 32 -11.85 -19.28 3.74
CA GLY A 32 -12.68 -18.50 2.84
C GLY A 32 -13.30 -19.29 1.70
N ASP A 33 -13.28 -20.63 1.78
CA ASP A 33 -13.86 -21.47 0.73
C ASP A 33 -15.34 -21.13 0.48
N GLY A 34 -15.70 -20.97 -0.80
CA GLY A 34 -17.02 -20.52 -1.22
C GLY A 34 -17.28 -19.02 -1.13
N MET A 35 -16.41 -18.24 -0.46
CA MET A 35 -16.57 -16.79 -0.37
C MET A 35 -16.19 -16.08 -1.66
N THR A 36 -16.92 -15.00 -1.98
CA THR A 36 -16.60 -14.08 -3.08
C THR A 36 -16.29 -12.69 -2.52
N ILE A 37 -15.15 -12.14 -2.91
CA ILE A 37 -14.70 -10.79 -2.51
C ILE A 37 -14.49 -9.94 -3.77
N TYR A 38 -15.13 -8.78 -3.83
CA TYR A 38 -14.85 -7.73 -4.80
C TYR A 38 -13.78 -6.81 -4.27
N PHE A 39 -12.77 -6.49 -5.10
CA PHE A 39 -11.62 -5.70 -4.66
C PHE A 39 -11.30 -4.58 -5.64
N GLN A 40 -11.40 -3.34 -5.18
CA GLN A 40 -10.99 -2.15 -5.95
C GLN A 40 -9.47 -1.98 -5.89
N MET A 41 -8.79 -2.22 -7.00
CA MET A 41 -7.33 -2.12 -7.11
C MET A 41 -6.84 -0.67 -7.27
N GLY A 42 -7.73 0.24 -7.62
CA GLY A 42 -7.45 1.67 -7.82
C GLY A 42 -7.14 2.01 -9.27
N GLY A 43 -5.87 2.00 -9.67
CA GLY A 43 -5.44 2.39 -11.02
C GLY A 43 -5.76 1.38 -12.12
N ASP A 44 -4.91 1.34 -13.13
CA ASP A 44 -5.01 0.41 -14.26
C ASP A 44 -4.31 -0.92 -13.96
N PRO A 45 -4.70 -2.04 -14.65
CA PRO A 45 -4.01 -3.32 -14.53
C PRO A 45 -2.51 -3.18 -14.83
N GLY A 46 -1.67 -3.75 -13.97
CA GLY A 46 -0.20 -3.71 -14.14
C GLY A 46 0.46 -2.37 -13.82
N GLY A 47 -0.31 -1.34 -13.44
CA GLY A 47 0.25 -0.06 -13.01
C GLY A 47 1.14 -0.19 -11.77
N ALA A 48 2.12 0.69 -11.64
CA ALA A 48 3.16 0.61 -10.60
C ALA A 48 2.61 0.50 -9.17
N ALA A 49 1.53 1.22 -8.86
CA ALA A 49 0.87 1.14 -7.55
C ALA A 49 -0.21 0.06 -7.48
N THR A 50 -0.68 -0.47 -8.61
CA THR A 50 -1.74 -1.49 -8.67
C THR A 50 -1.18 -2.91 -8.71
N LEU A 51 -0.05 -3.14 -9.38
CA LEU A 51 0.52 -4.48 -9.54
C LEU A 51 0.84 -5.17 -8.20
N PRO A 52 1.60 -4.54 -7.27
CA PRO A 52 1.87 -5.20 -5.99
C PRO A 52 0.59 -5.42 -5.17
N ARG A 53 -0.35 -4.47 -5.18
CA ARG A 53 -1.65 -4.62 -4.49
C ARG A 53 -2.46 -5.77 -5.08
N THR A 54 -2.51 -5.89 -6.39
CA THR A 54 -3.19 -7.00 -7.08
C THR A 54 -2.56 -8.35 -6.71
N ASN A 55 -1.23 -8.44 -6.71
CA ASN A 55 -0.52 -9.66 -6.32
C ASN A 55 -0.83 -10.04 -4.87
N GLY A 56 -0.78 -9.08 -3.94
CA GLY A 56 -1.14 -9.33 -2.54
C GLY A 56 -2.57 -9.83 -2.36
N ALA A 57 -3.54 -9.23 -3.06
CA ALA A 57 -4.93 -9.66 -3.00
C ALA A 57 -5.14 -11.07 -3.60
N ARG A 58 -4.46 -11.39 -4.71
CA ARG A 58 -4.48 -12.72 -5.34
C ARG A 58 -3.87 -13.79 -4.45
N ASP A 59 -2.72 -13.50 -3.84
CA ASP A 59 -2.04 -14.44 -2.95
C ASP A 59 -2.88 -14.72 -1.69
N ALA A 60 -3.49 -13.68 -1.11
CA ALA A 60 -4.43 -13.87 0.00
C ALA A 60 -5.66 -14.68 -0.44
N ALA A 61 -6.25 -14.35 -1.59
CA ALA A 61 -7.40 -15.08 -2.12
C ALA A 61 -7.07 -16.57 -2.35
N LYS A 62 -5.90 -16.88 -2.90
CA LYS A 62 -5.41 -18.25 -3.08
C LYS A 62 -5.20 -18.94 -1.73
N ALA A 63 -4.55 -18.28 -0.77
CA ALA A 63 -4.25 -18.87 0.54
C ALA A 63 -5.52 -19.18 1.35
N PHE A 64 -6.56 -18.37 1.20
CA PHE A 64 -7.83 -18.51 1.93
C PHE A 64 -8.94 -19.19 1.13
N GLY A 65 -8.72 -19.57 -0.13
CA GLY A 65 -9.72 -20.22 -0.99
C GLY A 65 -10.85 -19.29 -1.45
N VAL A 66 -10.60 -17.99 -1.55
CA VAL A 66 -11.59 -16.96 -1.91
C VAL A 66 -11.68 -16.78 -3.42
N LYS A 67 -12.87 -16.62 -3.96
CA LYS A 67 -13.08 -16.09 -5.32
C LYS A 67 -12.90 -14.58 -5.31
N LEU A 68 -11.80 -14.09 -5.89
CA LEU A 68 -11.50 -12.66 -6.01
C LEU A 68 -12.06 -12.08 -7.30
N VAL A 69 -12.77 -10.96 -7.22
CA VAL A 69 -13.24 -10.18 -8.37
C VAL A 69 -12.54 -8.82 -8.35
N GLU A 70 -11.64 -8.63 -9.30
CA GLU A 70 -10.79 -7.44 -9.39
C GLU A 70 -11.50 -6.32 -10.13
N GLN A 71 -11.41 -5.09 -9.60
CA GLN A 71 -11.98 -3.89 -10.20
C GLN A 71 -10.91 -2.81 -10.34
N TYR A 72 -10.76 -2.26 -11.53
CA TYR A 72 -9.79 -1.22 -11.86
C TYR A 72 -10.51 0.05 -12.26
N SER A 73 -10.10 1.20 -11.75
CA SER A 73 -10.83 2.47 -11.91
C SER A 73 -10.02 3.57 -12.61
N GLY A 74 -8.75 3.32 -12.96
CA GLY A 74 -7.88 4.38 -13.49
C GLY A 74 -7.81 5.60 -12.56
N TRP A 75 -7.89 5.38 -11.24
CA TRP A 75 -7.94 6.41 -10.19
C TRP A 75 -9.17 7.35 -10.25
N GLN A 76 -10.19 7.02 -11.05
CA GLN A 76 -11.42 7.83 -11.20
C GLN A 76 -12.38 7.55 -10.04
N GLN A 77 -12.69 8.57 -9.25
CA GLN A 77 -13.53 8.44 -8.05
C GLN A 77 -14.96 8.03 -8.37
N GLU A 78 -15.55 8.57 -9.43
CA GLU A 78 -16.90 8.23 -9.90
C GLU A 78 -16.99 6.74 -10.28
N LEU A 79 -15.93 6.21 -10.92
CA LEU A 79 -15.88 4.80 -11.28
C LEU A 79 -15.74 3.91 -10.03
N MET A 80 -14.98 4.32 -9.01
CA MET A 80 -14.91 3.60 -7.73
C MET A 80 -16.28 3.51 -7.06
N ILE A 81 -17.06 4.60 -7.06
CA ILE A 81 -18.43 4.61 -6.52
C ILE A 81 -19.34 3.68 -7.32
N LYS A 82 -19.27 3.72 -8.66
CA LYS A 82 -20.03 2.85 -9.55
C LYS A 82 -19.67 1.37 -9.29
N GLN A 83 -18.39 1.04 -9.21
CA GLN A 83 -17.89 -0.30 -8.94
C GLN A 83 -18.38 -0.87 -7.59
N MET A 84 -18.46 -0.04 -6.54
CA MET A 84 -19.03 -0.47 -5.27
C MET A 84 -20.52 -0.84 -5.41
N LYS A 85 -21.30 -0.04 -6.16
CA LYS A 85 -22.72 -0.36 -6.42
C LYS A 85 -22.88 -1.66 -7.21
N GLU A 86 -22.05 -1.88 -8.21
CA GLU A 86 -22.01 -3.13 -9.00
C GLU A 86 -21.66 -4.34 -8.13
N ALA A 87 -20.62 -4.20 -7.28
CA ALA A 87 -20.25 -5.23 -6.32
C ALA A 87 -21.41 -5.56 -5.36
N MET A 88 -22.07 -4.54 -4.81
CA MET A 88 -23.22 -4.74 -3.91
C MET A 88 -24.39 -5.44 -4.61
N ALA A 89 -24.62 -5.19 -5.89
CA ALA A 89 -25.67 -5.86 -6.67
C ALA A 89 -25.41 -7.37 -6.82
N ALA A 90 -24.14 -7.78 -6.84
CA ALA A 90 -23.73 -9.19 -6.88
C ALA A 90 -23.80 -9.89 -5.50
N THR A 91 -24.13 -9.18 -4.43
CA THR A 91 -24.24 -9.71 -3.04
C THR A 91 -23.06 -10.59 -2.61
N PRO A 92 -21.81 -10.12 -2.68
CA PRO A 92 -20.63 -10.88 -2.27
C PRO A 92 -20.54 -10.99 -0.73
N ASP A 93 -19.60 -11.81 -0.26
CA ASP A 93 -19.29 -11.89 1.18
C ASP A 93 -18.55 -10.66 1.68
N GLY A 94 -17.75 -10.04 0.82
CA GLY A 94 -17.01 -8.84 1.16
C GLY A 94 -16.66 -7.94 -0.02
N ILE A 95 -16.41 -6.67 0.31
CA ILE A 95 -15.96 -5.65 -0.65
C ILE A 95 -14.81 -4.89 -0.01
N SER A 96 -13.65 -4.86 -0.68
CA SER A 96 -12.57 -3.93 -0.33
C SER A 96 -12.64 -2.71 -1.24
N ILE A 97 -12.89 -1.54 -0.66
CA ILE A 97 -13.01 -0.28 -1.42
C ILE A 97 -11.71 0.52 -1.38
N MET A 98 -11.49 1.33 -2.42
CA MET A 98 -10.47 2.37 -2.43
C MET A 98 -11.06 3.65 -1.83
N GLY A 99 -10.54 4.11 -0.69
CA GLY A 99 -11.14 5.19 0.09
C GLY A 99 -11.12 6.58 -0.55
N HIS A 100 -10.58 6.75 -1.76
CA HIS A 100 -10.36 8.04 -2.42
C HIS A 100 -11.62 8.93 -2.56
N PRO A 101 -12.82 8.42 -2.88
CA PRO A 101 -14.04 9.23 -2.95
C PRO A 101 -14.47 9.85 -1.61
N GLY A 102 -13.94 9.34 -0.49
CA GLY A 102 -14.23 9.87 0.84
C GLY A 102 -15.54 9.36 1.46
N GLU A 103 -15.76 9.75 2.71
CA GLU A 103 -16.89 9.28 3.53
C GLU A 103 -18.26 9.74 3.01
N GLY A 104 -18.32 10.96 2.47
CA GLY A 104 -19.56 11.50 1.92
C GLY A 104 -20.11 10.65 0.77
N ALA A 105 -19.22 10.10 -0.07
CA ALA A 105 -19.59 9.25 -1.19
C ALA A 105 -19.91 7.82 -0.76
N PHE A 106 -19.13 7.26 0.17
CA PHE A 106 -19.25 5.85 0.55
C PHE A 106 -20.16 5.59 1.75
N GLY A 107 -20.45 6.57 2.61
CA GLY A 107 -21.13 6.36 3.89
C GLY A 107 -22.46 5.62 3.76
N ARG A 108 -23.34 6.07 2.84
CA ARG A 108 -24.61 5.40 2.58
C ARG A 108 -24.44 3.99 1.99
N LEU A 109 -23.50 3.83 1.08
CA LEU A 109 -23.24 2.53 0.44
C LEU A 109 -22.67 1.52 1.43
N VAL A 110 -21.76 1.94 2.30
CA VAL A 110 -21.19 1.08 3.36
C VAL A 110 -22.31 0.66 4.34
N LYS A 111 -23.16 1.60 4.78
CA LYS A 111 -24.31 1.28 5.64
C LYS A 111 -25.24 0.24 5.00
N GLU A 112 -25.55 0.42 3.72
CA GLU A 112 -26.41 -0.48 2.94
C GLU A 112 -25.75 -1.86 2.73
N ALA A 113 -24.47 -1.92 2.31
CA ALA A 113 -23.75 -3.18 2.17
C ALA A 113 -23.79 -4.00 3.47
N ARG A 114 -23.53 -3.34 4.59
CA ARG A 114 -23.55 -3.99 5.91
C ARG A 114 -24.91 -4.51 6.31
N SER A 115 -25.99 -3.77 6.01
CA SER A 115 -27.37 -4.27 6.30
C SER A 115 -27.72 -5.52 5.50
N ARG A 116 -26.98 -5.80 4.42
CA ARG A 116 -27.08 -7.01 3.61
C ARG A 116 -26.09 -8.11 4.03
N GLY A 117 -25.35 -7.93 5.14
CA GLY A 117 -24.36 -8.89 5.65
C GLY A 117 -23.04 -8.91 4.85
N ILE A 118 -22.78 -7.89 4.02
CA ILE A 118 -21.53 -7.73 3.27
C ILE A 118 -20.49 -7.05 4.17
N VAL A 119 -19.34 -7.68 4.38
CA VAL A 119 -18.21 -7.07 5.09
C VAL A 119 -17.52 -6.07 4.18
N VAL A 120 -17.28 -4.85 4.66
CA VAL A 120 -16.57 -3.82 3.88
C VAL A 120 -15.28 -3.44 4.58
N THR A 121 -14.18 -3.37 3.82
CA THR A 121 -12.89 -2.81 4.26
C THR A 121 -12.48 -1.69 3.32
N THR A 122 -11.55 -0.84 3.77
CA THR A 122 -10.97 0.20 2.91
C THR A 122 -9.45 0.07 2.83
N GLY A 123 -8.89 0.38 1.68
CA GLY A 123 -7.44 0.41 1.45
C GLY A 123 -6.96 1.77 0.99
N ASN A 124 -5.67 2.02 1.14
CA ASN A 124 -4.92 3.18 0.68
C ASN A 124 -5.32 4.53 1.30
N THR A 125 -6.60 4.91 1.27
CA THR A 125 -7.10 6.14 1.91
C THR A 125 -8.05 5.77 3.03
N PRO A 126 -7.82 6.21 4.28
CA PRO A 126 -8.65 5.88 5.42
C PRO A 126 -10.01 6.59 5.35
N LEU A 127 -11.00 5.97 5.99
CA LEU A 127 -12.34 6.53 6.20
C LEU A 127 -12.65 6.45 7.70
N PRO A 128 -12.07 7.35 8.52
CA PRO A 128 -12.06 7.22 9.98
C PRO A 128 -13.43 7.27 10.61
N GLY A 129 -14.37 8.06 10.11
CA GLY A 129 -15.75 8.08 10.59
C GLY A 129 -16.47 6.76 10.31
N LEU A 130 -16.25 6.14 9.16
CA LEU A 130 -16.80 4.81 8.85
C LEU A 130 -16.14 3.71 9.68
N GLN A 131 -14.82 3.83 9.95
CA GLN A 131 -14.13 2.93 10.87
C GLN A 131 -14.68 3.04 12.29
N SER A 132 -14.89 4.25 12.80
CA SER A 132 -15.48 4.48 14.10
C SER A 132 -16.91 3.92 14.20
N ALA A 133 -17.73 4.11 13.15
CA ALA A 133 -19.12 3.67 13.14
C ALA A 133 -19.27 2.16 12.95
N TYR A 134 -18.39 1.52 12.19
CA TYR A 134 -18.58 0.16 11.69
C TYR A 134 -17.42 -0.79 11.98
N GLY A 135 -16.36 -0.34 12.67
CA GLY A 135 -15.19 -1.15 12.99
C GLY A 135 -15.51 -2.42 13.75
N ALA A 136 -16.38 -2.34 14.78
CA ALA A 136 -16.82 -3.51 15.54
C ALA A 136 -17.46 -4.60 14.66
N GLY A 137 -18.01 -4.24 13.51
CA GLY A 137 -18.59 -5.19 12.57
C GLY A 137 -17.73 -5.44 11.34
N GLY A 138 -16.40 -5.30 11.44
CA GLY A 138 -15.45 -5.72 10.41
C GLY A 138 -14.98 -4.62 9.45
N PHE A 139 -15.39 -3.35 9.62
CA PHE A 139 -14.86 -2.29 8.75
C PHE A 139 -13.41 -1.97 9.11
N GLY A 140 -12.47 -2.53 8.36
CA GLY A 140 -11.03 -2.37 8.58
C GLY A 140 -10.37 -1.44 7.56
N TYR A 141 -9.11 -1.11 7.84
CA TYR A 141 -8.25 -0.30 6.98
C TYR A 141 -6.86 -0.92 6.85
N ALA A 142 -6.36 -0.97 5.63
CA ALA A 142 -4.96 -1.29 5.35
C ALA A 142 -4.36 -0.20 4.44
N GLY A 143 -3.45 0.59 4.98
CA GLY A 143 -2.85 1.72 4.25
C GLY A 143 -1.92 2.54 5.12
N VAL A 144 -1.40 3.62 4.56
CA VAL A 144 -0.49 4.54 5.24
C VAL A 144 -1.26 5.43 6.22
N VAL A 145 -0.69 5.70 7.39
CA VAL A 145 -1.09 6.87 8.18
C VAL A 145 -0.60 8.10 7.44
N LEU A 146 -1.45 8.65 6.57
CA LEU A 146 -1.04 9.53 5.47
C LEU A 146 -0.27 10.76 5.93
N TYR A 147 -0.74 11.45 6.98
CA TYR A 147 -0.03 12.62 7.53
C TYR A 147 1.39 12.25 7.98
N GLU A 148 1.54 11.16 8.75
CA GLU A 148 2.86 10.70 9.22
C GLU A 148 3.74 10.24 8.06
N GLY A 149 3.16 9.60 7.02
CA GLY A 149 3.90 9.23 5.81
C GLY A 149 4.51 10.45 5.10
N GLY A 150 3.74 11.52 4.94
CA GLY A 150 4.25 12.79 4.38
C GLY A 150 5.32 13.44 5.26
N LYS A 151 5.08 13.45 6.56
CA LYS A 151 6.03 13.99 7.56
C LYS A 151 7.38 13.27 7.53
N ILE A 152 7.43 11.93 7.61
CA ILE A 152 8.69 11.18 7.58
C ILE A 152 9.42 11.34 6.26
N THR A 153 8.70 11.44 5.13
CA THR A 153 9.31 11.72 3.82
C THR A 153 10.00 13.09 3.82
N ALA A 154 9.33 14.13 4.34
CA ALA A 154 9.93 15.47 4.45
C ALA A 154 11.14 15.49 5.41
N GLN A 155 11.08 14.74 6.51
CA GLN A 155 12.20 14.62 7.44
C GLN A 155 13.42 13.99 6.76
N GLU A 156 13.23 12.96 5.92
CA GLU A 156 14.32 12.36 5.14
C GLU A 156 14.85 13.32 4.05
N MET A 157 13.99 14.11 3.40
CA MET A 157 14.43 15.18 2.48
C MET A 157 15.34 16.19 3.19
N ILE A 158 14.97 16.60 4.39
CA ILE A 158 15.76 17.55 5.18
C ILE A 158 17.09 16.93 5.60
N SER A 159 17.05 15.74 6.22
CA SER A 159 18.24 15.13 6.83
C SER A 159 19.24 14.62 5.78
N LYS A 160 18.76 13.86 4.80
CA LYS A 160 19.59 13.26 3.74
C LYS A 160 19.92 14.24 2.62
N GLY A 161 18.96 15.12 2.27
CA GLY A 161 19.16 16.16 1.26
C GLY A 161 19.94 17.36 1.74
N GLY A 162 20.14 17.50 3.07
CA GLY A 162 20.88 18.63 3.65
C GLY A 162 20.17 19.97 3.48
N LEU A 163 18.83 19.97 3.41
CA LEU A 163 18.04 21.19 3.27
C LEU A 163 18.18 22.09 4.50
N LYS A 164 18.22 23.41 4.27
CA LYS A 164 18.45 24.41 5.29
C LYS A 164 17.29 25.42 5.36
N LYS A 165 17.11 26.05 6.51
CA LYS A 165 16.14 27.12 6.67
C LYS A 165 16.31 28.18 5.57
N GLY A 166 15.19 28.53 4.93
CA GLY A 166 15.12 29.45 3.81
C GLY A 166 15.22 28.82 2.43
N ASP A 167 15.60 27.54 2.31
CA ASP A 167 15.61 26.84 1.03
C ASP A 167 14.21 26.78 0.43
N ARG A 168 14.11 26.96 -0.89
CA ARG A 168 12.84 26.84 -1.61
C ARG A 168 12.56 25.37 -1.94
N VAL A 169 11.37 24.92 -1.59
CA VAL A 169 10.87 23.56 -1.87
C VAL A 169 9.55 23.67 -2.59
N LEU A 170 9.37 22.92 -3.67
CA LEU A 170 8.07 22.71 -4.30
C LEU A 170 7.39 21.49 -3.66
N VAL A 171 6.22 21.66 -3.08
CA VAL A 171 5.32 20.57 -2.70
C VAL A 171 4.26 20.44 -3.80
N TYR A 172 4.37 19.40 -4.61
CA TYR A 172 3.44 19.10 -5.70
C TYR A 172 2.52 17.96 -5.27
N GLY A 173 1.28 18.27 -4.89
CA GLY A 173 0.45 17.36 -4.12
C GLY A 173 -1.05 17.52 -4.33
N LEU A 174 -1.86 17.00 -3.41
CA LEU A 174 -3.31 16.81 -3.53
C LEU A 174 -4.07 17.34 -2.29
N LEU A 175 -3.73 18.54 -1.79
CA LEU A 175 -4.35 19.09 -0.56
C LEU A 175 -5.87 19.20 -0.65
N SER A 176 -6.42 19.42 -1.84
CA SER A 176 -7.87 19.55 -2.05
C SER A 176 -8.63 18.21 -1.92
N GLN A 177 -7.94 17.08 -1.91
CA GLN A 177 -8.57 15.75 -1.94
C GLN A 177 -8.85 15.16 -0.55
N GLY A 178 -9.22 15.99 0.43
CA GLY A 178 -9.64 15.54 1.76
C GLY A 178 -8.65 14.57 2.40
N PRO A 179 -9.09 13.38 2.86
CA PRO A 179 -8.19 12.42 3.54
C PRO A 179 -6.97 12.02 2.72
N ARG A 180 -7.07 11.93 1.38
CA ARG A 180 -5.94 11.62 0.50
C ARG A 180 -4.87 12.72 0.54
N GLY A 181 -5.27 13.98 0.76
CA GLY A 181 -4.39 15.13 0.84
C GLY A 181 -3.53 15.19 2.12
N GLU A 182 -3.85 14.39 3.14
CA GLU A 182 -3.13 14.44 4.42
C GLU A 182 -1.63 14.12 4.29
N SER A 183 -1.22 13.31 3.32
CA SER A 183 0.21 13.08 3.06
C SER A 183 0.92 14.35 2.55
N THR A 184 0.27 15.09 1.65
CA THR A 184 0.78 16.40 1.21
C THR A 184 0.83 17.39 2.38
N ARG A 185 -0.21 17.39 3.23
CA ARG A 185 -0.27 18.26 4.43
C ARG A 185 0.88 17.94 5.37
N GLY A 186 1.08 16.68 5.74
CA GLY A 186 2.17 16.27 6.64
C GLY A 186 3.56 16.63 6.10
N MET A 187 3.76 16.49 4.78
CA MET A 187 5.00 16.93 4.13
C MET A 187 5.17 18.45 4.20
N LYS A 188 4.16 19.20 3.80
CA LYS A 188 4.22 20.67 3.78
C LYS A 188 4.41 21.26 5.17
N ASP A 189 3.62 20.84 6.16
CA ASP A 189 3.70 21.31 7.54
C ASP A 189 5.11 21.06 8.13
N THR A 190 5.71 19.91 7.81
CA THR A 190 7.07 19.57 8.28
C THR A 190 8.12 20.47 7.66
N LEU A 191 8.03 20.75 6.36
CA LEU A 191 8.94 21.65 5.66
C LEU A 191 8.79 23.10 6.15
N ASP A 192 7.55 23.59 6.34
CA ASP A 192 7.27 24.91 6.89
C ASP A 192 7.81 25.05 8.32
N ALA A 193 7.56 24.04 9.18
CA ALA A 193 8.05 24.04 10.56
C ALA A 193 9.58 24.04 10.64
N ALA A 194 10.26 23.45 9.66
CA ALA A 194 11.73 23.51 9.54
C ALA A 194 12.23 24.83 8.93
N GLY A 195 11.32 25.75 8.58
CA GLY A 195 11.63 27.08 8.06
C GLY A 195 11.99 27.14 6.58
N MET A 196 11.59 26.12 5.80
CA MET A 196 11.72 26.14 4.34
C MET A 196 10.69 27.09 3.71
N LYS A 197 10.96 27.55 2.49
CA LYS A 197 9.96 28.22 1.65
C LYS A 197 9.22 27.16 0.84
N ALA A 198 8.19 26.54 1.44
CA ALA A 198 7.45 25.45 0.83
C ALA A 198 6.30 25.97 -0.04
N ASP A 199 6.61 26.25 -1.30
CA ASP A 199 5.61 26.57 -2.31
C ASP A 199 4.73 25.34 -2.62
N TYR A 200 3.47 25.58 -2.92
CA TYR A 200 2.52 24.51 -3.20
C TYR A 200 1.90 24.64 -4.61
N ILE A 201 1.79 23.52 -5.30
CA ILE A 201 1.01 23.36 -6.53
C ILE A 201 0.12 22.12 -6.40
N GLU A 202 -1.18 22.31 -6.70
CA GLU A 202 -2.15 21.20 -6.74
C GLU A 202 -1.93 20.34 -7.98
N ILE A 203 -1.94 19.02 -7.82
CA ILE A 203 -1.99 18.06 -8.93
C ILE A 203 -3.41 18.08 -9.50
N SER A 204 -3.56 18.52 -10.75
CA SER A 204 -4.87 18.55 -11.42
C SER A 204 -5.41 17.13 -11.67
N ASN A 205 -6.71 17.02 -11.93
CA ASN A 205 -7.33 15.73 -12.26
C ASN A 205 -6.73 15.10 -13.53
N GLU A 206 -6.30 15.90 -14.49
CA GLU A 206 -5.64 15.44 -15.73
C GLU A 206 -4.28 14.81 -15.39
N VAL A 207 -3.45 15.51 -14.60
CA VAL A 207 -2.13 15.01 -14.16
C VAL A 207 -2.28 13.79 -13.24
N ASN A 208 -3.30 13.76 -12.41
CA ASN A 208 -3.56 12.58 -11.54
C ASN A 208 -3.89 11.32 -12.36
N ARG A 209 -4.50 11.46 -13.54
CA ARG A 209 -4.76 10.38 -14.49
C ARG A 209 -3.57 10.07 -15.39
N ASP A 210 -2.95 11.12 -15.94
CA ASP A 210 -1.75 11.03 -16.78
C ASP A 210 -0.62 11.84 -16.13
N PHE A 211 0.13 11.20 -15.26
CA PHE A 211 1.23 11.81 -14.52
C PHE A 211 2.36 12.33 -15.42
N THR A 212 2.44 11.93 -16.68
CA THR A 212 3.46 12.43 -17.62
C THR A 212 3.28 13.94 -17.89
N LEU A 213 2.06 14.44 -17.75
CA LEU A 213 1.72 15.86 -17.87
C LEU A 213 2.33 16.74 -16.78
N CYS A 214 2.92 16.17 -15.73
CA CYS A 214 3.67 16.93 -14.72
C CYS A 214 4.95 17.57 -15.28
N ALA A 215 5.55 16.99 -16.32
CA ALA A 215 6.85 17.41 -16.83
C ALA A 215 6.92 18.88 -17.26
N PRO A 216 6.04 19.41 -18.12
CA PRO A 216 6.05 20.82 -18.48
C PRO A 216 5.78 21.75 -17.29
N ILE A 217 4.94 21.35 -16.34
CA ILE A 217 4.60 22.13 -15.15
C ILE A 217 5.83 22.32 -14.26
N ILE A 218 6.53 21.23 -13.97
CA ILE A 218 7.73 21.22 -13.13
C ILE A 218 8.88 21.94 -13.82
N THR A 219 9.06 21.73 -15.12
CA THR A 219 10.09 22.44 -15.91
C THR A 219 9.85 23.94 -15.89
N ALA A 220 8.63 24.39 -16.09
CA ALA A 220 8.26 25.82 -16.03
C ALA A 220 8.48 26.39 -14.63
N TYR A 221 8.15 25.63 -13.57
CA TYR A 221 8.39 26.05 -12.20
C TYR A 221 9.89 26.22 -11.90
N MET A 222 10.73 25.25 -12.31
CA MET A 222 12.19 25.31 -12.16
C MET A 222 12.79 26.53 -12.92
N ALA A 223 12.32 26.80 -14.13
CA ALA A 223 12.79 27.93 -14.91
C ALA A 223 12.48 29.28 -14.24
N LYS A 224 11.32 29.39 -13.57
CA LYS A 224 10.90 30.59 -12.84
C LYS A 224 11.60 30.74 -11.48
N ASN A 225 12.02 29.63 -10.85
CA ASN A 225 12.56 29.59 -9.49
C ASN A 225 13.93 28.91 -9.51
N SER A 226 14.97 29.66 -9.95
CA SER A 226 16.34 29.15 -10.07
C SER A 226 16.97 28.78 -8.72
N ASP A 227 16.39 29.25 -7.61
CA ASP A 227 16.77 28.94 -6.22
C ASP A 227 16.08 27.68 -5.66
N LEU A 228 15.31 26.93 -6.49
CA LEU A 228 14.68 25.69 -6.08
C LEU A 228 15.72 24.67 -5.60
N LYS A 229 15.52 24.11 -4.40
CA LYS A 229 16.40 23.11 -3.79
C LYS A 229 15.77 21.71 -3.73
N ALA A 230 14.44 21.62 -3.64
CA ALA A 230 13.79 20.33 -3.51
C ALA A 230 12.41 20.29 -4.14
N ILE A 231 11.96 19.08 -4.46
CA ILE A 231 10.59 18.76 -4.91
C ILE A 231 10.08 17.59 -4.07
N GLY A 232 8.95 17.81 -3.39
CA GLY A 232 8.23 16.77 -2.67
C GLY A 232 6.90 16.44 -3.34
N THR A 233 6.54 15.15 -3.44
CA THR A 233 5.26 14.73 -4.01
C THR A 233 4.72 13.46 -3.33
N GLN A 234 3.40 13.38 -3.23
CA GLN A 234 2.69 12.18 -2.77
C GLN A 234 2.16 11.30 -3.91
N HIS A 235 2.59 11.48 -5.16
CA HIS A 235 2.08 10.75 -6.33
C HIS A 235 3.19 9.87 -6.93
N GLY A 236 3.03 8.54 -6.87
CA GLY A 236 4.06 7.60 -7.32
C GLY A 236 4.46 7.74 -8.79
N GLY A 237 3.51 7.98 -9.69
CA GLY A 237 3.81 8.22 -11.10
C GLY A 237 4.63 9.50 -11.33
N ILE A 238 4.37 10.57 -10.55
CA ILE A 238 5.17 11.79 -10.59
C ILE A 238 6.56 11.51 -10.02
N THR A 239 6.67 10.84 -8.86
CA THR A 239 7.96 10.42 -8.29
C THR A 239 8.83 9.73 -9.35
N ALA A 240 8.25 8.75 -10.05
CA ALA A 240 8.92 8.00 -11.11
C ALA A 240 9.32 8.85 -12.34
N THR A 241 8.62 9.97 -12.58
CA THR A 241 8.86 10.86 -13.73
C THR A 241 9.95 11.90 -13.46
N LEU A 242 10.10 12.34 -12.20
CA LEU A 242 11.00 13.43 -11.81
C LEU A 242 12.46 13.23 -12.24
N PRO A 243 13.10 12.05 -12.14
CA PRO A 243 14.49 11.86 -12.59
C PRO A 243 14.67 12.23 -14.06
N ARG A 244 13.74 11.82 -14.93
CA ARG A 244 13.77 12.17 -16.37
C ARG A 244 13.57 13.68 -16.59
N VAL A 245 12.67 14.32 -15.84
CA VAL A 245 12.46 15.77 -15.93
C VAL A 245 13.73 16.52 -15.55
N LEU A 246 14.41 16.10 -14.48
CA LEU A 246 15.66 16.73 -14.05
C LEU A 246 16.80 16.52 -15.06
N LYS A 247 16.96 15.29 -15.60
CA LYS A 247 17.94 15.00 -16.66
C LYS A 247 17.72 15.90 -17.87
N ASN A 248 16.49 16.03 -18.34
CA ASN A 248 16.14 16.87 -19.49
C ASN A 248 16.37 18.37 -19.22
N ALA A 249 16.28 18.79 -17.98
CA ALA A 249 16.63 20.15 -17.55
C ALA A 249 18.12 20.37 -17.26
N GLY A 250 18.98 19.39 -17.58
CA GLY A 250 20.43 19.46 -17.37
C GLY A 250 20.87 19.39 -15.91
N LYS A 251 19.98 18.97 -14.99
CA LYS A 251 20.31 18.82 -13.58
C LYS A 251 21.03 17.50 -13.33
N LYS A 252 22.02 17.51 -12.43
CA LYS A 252 22.76 16.32 -11.98
C LYS A 252 22.11 15.72 -10.74
N PRO A 253 22.42 14.45 -10.39
CA PRO A 253 22.03 13.87 -9.12
C PRO A 253 22.42 14.79 -7.95
N GLY A 254 21.48 15.03 -7.05
CA GLY A 254 21.67 15.90 -5.88
C GLY A 254 21.49 17.41 -6.12
N ASP A 255 21.43 17.91 -7.36
CA ASP A 255 21.16 19.34 -7.62
C ASP A 255 19.77 19.77 -7.09
N ILE A 256 18.79 18.89 -7.18
CA ILE A 256 17.44 19.04 -6.64
C ILE A 256 17.11 17.78 -5.81
N ILE A 257 16.80 17.96 -4.54
CA ILE A 257 16.41 16.91 -3.62
C ILE A 257 15.00 16.43 -3.97
N ILE A 258 14.79 15.15 -4.14
CA ILE A 258 13.45 14.58 -4.41
C ILE A 258 13.01 13.72 -3.23
N GLY A 259 11.84 14.06 -2.66
CA GLY A 259 11.06 13.20 -1.77
C GLY A 259 9.78 12.76 -2.43
N GLY A 260 9.54 11.47 -2.48
CA GLY A 260 8.38 10.92 -3.17
C GLY A 260 7.75 9.71 -2.47
N ILE A 261 6.98 8.96 -3.24
CA ILE A 261 6.23 7.80 -2.77
C ILE A 261 6.24 6.73 -3.86
N ASP A 262 6.07 5.47 -3.45
CA ASP A 262 6.02 4.27 -4.28
C ASP A 262 7.36 3.86 -4.91
N LEU A 263 7.55 2.56 -5.07
CA LEU A 263 8.79 1.95 -5.56
C LEU A 263 8.63 1.39 -6.99
N ALA A 264 8.17 2.25 -7.92
CA ALA A 264 8.11 1.88 -9.33
C ALA A 264 9.52 1.62 -9.90
N PRO A 265 9.68 0.85 -11.00
CA PRO A 265 10.99 0.61 -11.61
C PRO A 265 11.80 1.89 -11.90
N ALA A 266 11.15 2.96 -12.38
CA ALA A 266 11.82 4.24 -12.61
C ALA A 266 12.19 4.98 -11.30
N THR A 267 11.44 4.77 -10.21
CA THR A 267 11.80 5.27 -8.87
C THR A 267 13.04 4.57 -8.34
N ILE A 268 13.15 3.24 -8.55
CA ILE A 268 14.35 2.47 -8.18
C ILE A 268 15.57 3.03 -8.89
N THR A 269 15.50 3.15 -10.23
CA THR A 269 16.58 3.73 -11.03
C THR A 269 16.94 5.12 -10.54
N GLY A 270 15.94 5.95 -10.21
CA GLY A 270 16.16 7.28 -9.68
C GLY A 270 16.86 7.31 -8.32
N LEU A 271 16.58 6.33 -7.44
CA LEU A 271 17.27 6.14 -6.16
C LEU A 271 18.71 5.66 -6.39
N GLU A 272 18.91 4.62 -7.21
CA GLU A 272 20.23 4.06 -7.52
C GLU A 272 21.16 5.09 -8.18
N GLU A 273 20.64 5.95 -9.06
CA GLU A 273 21.38 7.02 -9.74
C GLU A 273 21.54 8.28 -8.89
N GLY A 274 20.90 8.36 -7.70
CA GLY A 274 20.98 9.51 -6.80
C GLY A 274 20.12 10.72 -7.20
N TYR A 275 19.17 10.58 -8.15
CA TYR A 275 18.19 11.64 -8.46
C TYR A 275 17.06 11.71 -7.44
N ILE A 276 16.67 10.58 -6.84
CA ILE A 276 15.68 10.54 -5.76
C ILE A 276 16.42 10.32 -4.44
N THR A 277 16.14 11.20 -3.47
CA THR A 277 16.74 11.15 -2.14
C THR A 277 15.98 10.21 -1.20
N ALA A 278 14.65 10.23 -1.29
CA ALA A 278 13.79 9.46 -0.39
C ALA A 278 12.47 9.10 -1.07
N ALA A 279 12.00 7.88 -0.90
CA ALA A 279 10.68 7.44 -1.35
C ALA A 279 9.97 6.67 -0.24
N LEU A 280 8.75 7.09 0.12
CA LEU A 280 7.92 6.36 1.06
C LEU A 280 7.48 5.03 0.44
N ASP A 281 7.80 3.92 1.10
CA ASP A 281 7.29 2.59 0.74
C ASP A 281 5.93 2.35 1.40
N GLN A 282 4.88 2.36 0.63
CA GLN A 282 3.53 2.10 1.09
C GLN A 282 3.26 0.61 1.37
N GLN A 283 4.18 -0.29 1.05
CA GLN A 283 3.99 -1.74 1.13
C GLN A 283 2.66 -2.18 0.48
N LEU A 284 2.49 -1.79 -0.78
CA LEU A 284 1.23 -1.95 -1.53
C LEU A 284 0.73 -3.40 -1.60
N TYR A 285 1.63 -4.38 -1.56
CA TYR A 285 1.26 -5.79 -1.44
C TYR A 285 0.42 -6.06 -0.19
N LEU A 286 0.80 -5.49 0.96
CA LEU A 286 0.02 -5.62 2.20
C LEU A 286 -1.33 -4.91 2.11
N GLN A 287 -1.44 -3.82 1.34
CA GLN A 287 -2.72 -3.17 1.08
C GLN A 287 -3.66 -4.00 0.21
N GLY A 288 -3.13 -5.01 -0.50
CA GLY A 288 -3.91 -6.03 -1.18
C GLY A 288 -4.22 -7.22 -0.29
N PHE A 289 -3.19 -7.76 0.37
CA PHE A 289 -3.28 -9.00 1.14
C PHE A 289 -4.19 -8.86 2.38
N LEU A 290 -3.94 -7.85 3.21
CA LEU A 290 -4.61 -7.70 4.50
C LEU A 290 -6.13 -7.46 4.42
N PRO A 291 -6.69 -6.67 3.50
CA PRO A 291 -8.14 -6.53 3.38
C PRO A 291 -8.86 -7.85 3.11
N VAL A 292 -8.30 -8.73 2.28
CA VAL A 292 -8.87 -10.07 2.03
C VAL A 292 -8.89 -10.88 3.32
N VAL A 293 -7.76 -10.92 4.05
CA VAL A 293 -7.66 -11.59 5.36
C VAL A 293 -8.69 -11.05 6.35
N GLN A 294 -8.80 -9.72 6.47
CA GLN A 294 -9.75 -9.09 7.39
C GLN A 294 -11.20 -9.45 7.04
N ILE A 295 -11.58 -9.43 5.76
CA ILE A 295 -12.93 -9.81 5.31
C ILE A 295 -13.22 -11.26 5.68
N VAL A 296 -12.32 -12.19 5.38
CA VAL A 296 -12.49 -13.62 5.69
C VAL A 296 -12.66 -13.84 7.19
N LEU A 297 -11.79 -13.25 8.01
CA LEU A 297 -11.83 -13.42 9.46
C LEU A 297 -13.07 -12.76 10.08
N SER A 298 -13.45 -11.58 9.60
CA SER A 298 -14.67 -10.92 10.05
C SER A 298 -15.93 -11.70 9.67
N LYS A 299 -16.01 -12.20 8.43
CA LYS A 299 -17.15 -12.99 7.96
C LYS A 299 -17.27 -14.32 8.71
N LYS A 300 -16.15 -15.00 8.96
CA LYS A 300 -16.11 -16.34 9.57
C LYS A 300 -16.28 -16.31 11.07
N TYR A 301 -15.65 -15.33 11.75
CA TYR A 301 -15.51 -15.31 13.20
C TYR A 301 -16.09 -14.06 13.86
N GLY A 302 -16.61 -13.10 13.10
CA GLY A 302 -17.13 -11.85 13.63
C GLY A 302 -16.05 -10.91 14.19
N PHE A 303 -14.80 -11.04 13.73
CA PHE A 303 -13.73 -10.15 14.21
C PHE A 303 -13.97 -8.71 13.75
N ALA A 304 -13.62 -7.78 14.63
CA ALA A 304 -13.62 -6.36 14.32
C ALA A 304 -12.61 -6.03 13.22
N GLY A 305 -12.88 -4.98 12.46
CA GLY A 305 -11.94 -4.45 11.47
C GLY A 305 -10.70 -3.86 12.15
N LEU A 306 -9.53 -4.18 11.60
CA LEU A 306 -8.24 -3.68 12.08
C LEU A 306 -7.81 -2.44 11.29
N THR A 307 -7.04 -1.57 11.94
CA THR A 307 -6.27 -0.51 11.27
C THR A 307 -4.83 -0.94 11.19
N THR A 308 -4.31 -1.13 9.97
CA THR A 308 -2.92 -1.52 9.76
C THR A 308 -2.18 -0.42 9.00
N ASN A 309 -1.16 0.18 9.64
CA ASN A 309 -0.25 1.10 8.97
C ASN A 309 0.75 0.32 8.12
N THR A 310 0.67 0.48 6.80
CA THR A 310 1.59 -0.16 5.84
C THR A 310 2.72 0.76 5.38
N GLY A 311 2.73 2.03 5.79
CA GLY A 311 3.67 3.06 5.32
C GLY A 311 4.60 3.57 6.43
N ALA A 312 5.30 2.66 7.10
CA ALA A 312 6.20 3.02 8.20
C ALA A 312 7.66 3.25 7.78
N GLY A 313 8.03 3.03 6.52
CA GLY A 313 9.40 3.08 6.04
C GLY A 313 9.60 4.02 4.86
N VAL A 314 10.74 4.72 4.88
CA VAL A 314 11.24 5.49 3.74
C VAL A 314 12.47 4.78 3.18
N VAL A 315 12.49 4.61 1.86
CA VAL A 315 13.59 3.98 1.13
C VAL A 315 14.48 5.07 0.55
N THR A 316 15.78 4.88 0.72
CA THR A 316 16.83 5.80 0.28
C THR A 316 17.82 5.06 -0.63
N PRO A 317 18.78 5.77 -1.29
CA PRO A 317 19.83 5.11 -2.08
C PRO A 317 20.59 4.02 -1.32
N GLU A 318 20.76 4.19 0.01
CA GLU A 318 21.50 3.22 0.83
C GLU A 318 20.71 1.94 1.11
N THR A 319 19.37 2.00 1.07
CA THR A 319 18.50 0.89 1.48
C THR A 319 17.81 0.17 0.33
N ILE A 320 17.75 0.79 -0.86
CA ILE A 320 17.00 0.26 -2.01
C ILE A 320 17.51 -1.11 -2.50
N GLY A 321 18.82 -1.37 -2.42
CA GLY A 321 19.44 -2.56 -2.99
C GLY A 321 18.80 -3.89 -2.53
N ALA A 322 18.42 -3.99 -1.25
CA ALA A 322 17.78 -5.18 -0.69
C ALA A 322 16.34 -5.39 -1.20
N LEU A 323 15.69 -4.32 -1.68
CA LEU A 323 14.29 -4.36 -2.13
C LEU A 323 14.16 -4.61 -3.64
N VAL A 324 15.18 -4.36 -4.44
CA VAL A 324 15.14 -4.48 -5.91
C VAL A 324 14.60 -5.84 -6.39
N PRO A 325 15.02 -7.01 -5.85
CA PRO A 325 14.46 -8.29 -6.28
C PRO A 325 12.96 -8.40 -5.99
N LEU A 326 12.51 -7.90 -4.84
CA LEU A 326 11.09 -7.93 -4.43
C LEU A 326 10.23 -7.02 -5.30
N ILE A 327 10.74 -5.85 -5.67
CA ILE A 327 10.05 -4.90 -6.54
C ILE A 327 9.91 -5.49 -7.95
N LYS A 328 10.97 -6.11 -8.50
CA LYS A 328 10.92 -6.83 -9.79
C LYS A 328 9.92 -7.99 -9.77
N ALA A 329 9.73 -8.62 -8.62
CA ALA A 329 8.72 -9.66 -8.43
C ALA A 329 7.29 -9.12 -8.20
N GLY A 330 7.09 -7.80 -8.15
CA GLY A 330 5.80 -7.17 -7.88
C GLY A 330 5.28 -7.39 -6.46
N ILE A 331 6.22 -7.50 -5.49
CA ILE A 331 5.90 -7.66 -4.06
C ILE A 331 6.03 -6.33 -3.30
N ARG A 332 6.81 -5.39 -3.88
CA ARG A 332 6.99 -4.07 -3.26
C ARG A 332 6.58 -2.98 -4.21
#